data_feffe2d447f331a65c3c623e42ea870b
#
_entry.id   feffe2d447f331a65c3c623e42ea870b
#
_cell.length_a   1.000
_cell.length_b   1.000
_cell.length_c   1.000
_cell.angle_alpha   90.00
_cell.angle_beta   90.00
_cell.angle_gamma   90.00
#
_symmetry.space_group_name_H-M   'P 1'
#
loop_
_entity.id
_entity.type
_entity.pdbx_description
1 polymer ?
#
loop_
_entity_poly.entity_id
_entity_poly.type
_entity_poly.pdbx_seq_one_letter_code
_entity_poly.pdbx_strand_id
1 'polypeptide(L)'
;MFFTRSLLTLTFIGGSLLLPITGIQRQTIASEVTATSTATSESSTSETSISPGVEEAAISNPPEAAEIVATRLVLSLKERRVYAYQEDKVLASYPVAIGKKGWETPQGNFEVIQMVENPKWKNPWNGQVSAPGPNSPLGERWIGFWTDGENYIGFHGTPGEHVMGQAVSHGCVRMRNQDVKALYELVQDGIPVIVQH
;
A
#
# COMPACT_ATOMS: atom_id res chain seq x y z
N MET A 1 -42.74 -37.46 4.58
CA MET A 1 -42.94 -36.35 5.53
C MET A 1 -42.68 -35.06 4.75
N PHE A 2 -43.74 -34.40 4.30
CA PHE A 2 -43.71 -33.21 3.46
C PHE A 2 -43.61 -31.95 4.33
N PHE A 3 -42.58 -31.12 4.15
CA PHE A 3 -42.50 -29.81 4.75
C PHE A 3 -42.86 -28.74 3.72
N THR A 4 -43.97 -28.07 4.01
CA THR A 4 -44.58 -26.98 3.26
C THR A 4 -43.74 -25.70 3.34
N ARG A 5 -43.42 -25.16 2.18
CA ARG A 5 -42.79 -23.81 2.05
C ARG A 5 -43.85 -22.74 2.23
N SER A 6 -43.70 -21.90 3.25
CA SER A 6 -44.52 -20.69 3.42
C SER A 6 -43.83 -19.53 2.70
N LEU A 7 -44.54 -18.99 1.70
CA LEU A 7 -44.14 -17.84 0.91
C LEU A 7 -44.63 -16.58 1.62
N LEU A 8 -43.75 -15.74 2.14
CA LEU A 8 -44.11 -14.45 2.74
C LEU A 8 -43.90 -13.36 1.68
N THR A 9 -44.99 -12.83 1.16
CA THR A 9 -45.02 -11.73 0.20
C THR A 9 -44.91 -10.39 1.00
N LEU A 10 -43.82 -9.63 0.78
CA LEU A 10 -43.64 -8.31 1.35
C LEU A 10 -43.98 -7.24 0.30
N THR A 11 -45.05 -6.48 0.56
CA THR A 11 -45.55 -5.40 -0.29
C THR A 11 -44.76 -4.13 0.02
N PHE A 12 -44.06 -3.59 -0.97
CA PHE A 12 -43.42 -2.27 -0.88
C PHE A 12 -44.41 -1.17 -1.22
N ILE A 13 -44.67 -0.30 -0.25
CA ILE A 13 -45.39 0.97 -0.45
C ILE A 13 -44.35 2.03 -0.75
N GLY A 14 -44.40 2.56 -1.98
CA GLY A 14 -43.57 3.67 -2.43
C GLY A 14 -43.98 4.99 -1.81
N GLY A 15 -43.05 5.66 -1.15
CA GLY A 15 -43.17 7.04 -0.70
C GLY A 15 -42.05 7.86 -1.36
N SER A 16 -42.43 8.61 -2.40
CA SER A 16 -41.54 9.55 -3.09
C SER A 16 -41.48 10.84 -2.29
N LEU A 17 -40.35 11.16 -1.68
CA LEU A 17 -40.12 12.45 -1.00
C LEU A 17 -39.07 13.25 -1.79
N LEU A 18 -39.56 14.24 -2.54
CA LEU A 18 -38.76 15.25 -3.21
C LEU A 18 -38.26 16.27 -2.19
N LEU A 19 -36.96 16.42 -2.00
CA LEU A 19 -36.34 17.52 -1.27
C LEU A 19 -35.64 18.48 -2.24
N PRO A 20 -35.67 19.80 -1.99
CA PRO A 20 -35.13 20.79 -2.90
C PRO A 20 -33.62 20.92 -2.83
N ILE A 21 -33.02 21.11 -3.98
CA ILE A 21 -31.61 21.38 -4.19
C ILE A 21 -31.30 22.81 -3.74
N THR A 22 -30.62 22.99 -2.62
CA THR A 22 -30.09 24.29 -2.22
C THR A 22 -28.64 24.42 -2.73
N GLY A 23 -28.40 25.47 -3.50
CA GLY A 23 -27.15 25.76 -4.18
C GLY A 23 -25.98 25.96 -3.22
N ILE A 24 -24.86 25.33 -3.53
CA ILE A 24 -23.57 25.56 -2.87
C ILE A 24 -22.81 26.61 -3.70
N GLN A 25 -22.66 27.80 -3.11
CA GLN A 25 -21.81 28.87 -3.63
C GLN A 25 -20.32 28.42 -3.55
N ARG A 26 -19.66 28.49 -4.69
CA ARG A 26 -18.19 28.42 -4.78
C ARG A 26 -17.60 29.73 -4.26
N GLN A 27 -16.86 29.65 -3.16
CA GLN A 27 -15.94 30.72 -2.79
C GLN A 27 -14.57 30.42 -3.43
N THR A 28 -14.22 31.25 -4.40
CA THR A 28 -12.88 31.38 -4.96
C THR A 28 -12.07 32.28 -4.05
N ILE A 29 -11.03 31.71 -3.42
CA ILE A 29 -10.02 32.48 -2.69
C ILE A 29 -8.83 32.66 -3.64
N ALA A 30 -8.69 33.86 -4.16
CA ALA A 30 -7.50 34.29 -4.88
C ALA A 30 -6.43 34.66 -3.85
N SER A 31 -5.32 33.97 -3.86
CA SER A 31 -4.10 34.39 -3.12
C SER A 31 -3.15 35.05 -4.10
N GLU A 32 -3.02 36.32 -3.93
CA GLU A 32 -2.10 37.22 -4.61
C GLU A 32 -0.69 36.99 -4.04
N VAL A 33 0.25 36.60 -4.90
CA VAL A 33 1.67 36.52 -4.55
C VAL A 33 2.37 37.70 -5.17
N THR A 34 2.75 38.65 -4.32
CA THR A 34 3.54 39.82 -4.70
C THR A 34 5.01 39.42 -4.86
N ALA A 35 5.52 39.48 -6.09
CA ALA A 35 6.94 39.35 -6.38
C ALA A 35 7.61 40.72 -6.23
N THR A 36 8.61 40.82 -5.34
CA THR A 36 9.51 41.97 -5.29
C THR A 36 10.84 41.58 -5.92
N SER A 37 11.08 42.19 -7.08
CA SER A 37 12.34 42.17 -7.81
C SER A 37 13.25 43.26 -7.25
N THR A 38 14.51 42.93 -6.96
CA THR A 38 15.58 43.94 -6.86
C THR A 38 16.80 43.40 -7.59
N ALA A 39 17.07 44.03 -8.72
CA ALA A 39 18.28 43.89 -9.50
C ALA A 39 19.35 44.84 -8.97
N THR A 40 20.60 44.42 -8.96
CA THR A 40 21.75 45.34 -9.07
C THR A 40 22.89 44.64 -9.81
N SER A 41 23.30 45.31 -10.85
CA SER A 41 24.38 45.05 -11.79
C SER A 41 25.79 45.35 -11.24
N GLU A 42 26.82 44.71 -11.81
CA GLU A 42 27.98 45.28 -12.49
C GLU A 42 29.05 44.20 -12.62
N SER A 43 29.35 43.78 -13.84
CA SER A 43 30.43 44.18 -14.78
C SER A 43 31.87 44.00 -14.29
N SER A 44 32.60 43.09 -14.92
CA SER A 44 33.85 43.44 -15.64
C SER A 44 34.44 42.27 -16.42
N THR A 45 34.86 42.63 -17.61
CA THR A 45 35.51 42.00 -18.72
C THR A 45 36.90 41.48 -18.39
N SER A 46 37.30 40.31 -18.95
CA SER A 46 38.57 40.20 -19.70
C SER A 46 38.64 38.89 -20.47
N GLU A 47 38.86 39.04 -21.75
CA GLU A 47 39.17 38.03 -22.75
C GLU A 47 40.53 37.37 -22.50
N THR A 48 40.67 36.09 -22.78
CA THR A 48 41.83 35.57 -23.60
C THR A 48 41.50 34.16 -24.07
N SER A 49 41.55 34.01 -25.38
CA SER A 49 41.51 32.78 -26.17
C SER A 49 42.61 31.81 -25.80
N ILE A 50 42.36 30.50 -25.95
CA ILE A 50 43.14 29.52 -26.73
C ILE A 50 42.35 28.17 -26.65
N SER A 51 41.92 27.65 -27.81
CA SER A 51 41.61 26.24 -28.05
C SER A 51 42.94 25.56 -28.47
N PRO A 52 43.20 24.27 -28.18
CA PRO A 52 42.52 23.20 -28.92
C PRO A 52 42.27 21.91 -28.14
N GLY A 53 41.26 21.18 -28.59
CA GLY A 53 41.22 19.73 -28.64
C GLY A 53 41.43 18.95 -27.36
N VAL A 54 40.33 18.62 -26.66
CA VAL A 54 40.29 17.43 -25.81
C VAL A 54 39.08 16.64 -26.25
N GLU A 55 39.42 15.48 -26.77
CA GLU A 55 38.62 14.31 -27.07
C GLU A 55 37.48 14.18 -26.04
N GLU A 56 36.25 14.21 -26.54
CA GLU A 56 35.01 13.94 -25.78
C GLU A 56 35.05 12.48 -25.31
N ALA A 57 35.68 12.28 -24.14
CA ALA A 57 35.56 11.02 -23.42
C ALA A 57 34.10 10.85 -23.08
N ALA A 58 33.45 9.90 -23.74
CA ALA A 58 32.14 9.42 -23.45
C ALA A 58 32.05 9.17 -21.92
N ILE A 59 31.34 10.05 -21.22
CA ILE A 59 30.97 9.83 -19.84
C ILE A 59 30.01 8.65 -19.87
N SER A 60 30.56 7.44 -19.73
CA SER A 60 29.75 6.28 -19.42
C SER A 60 29.09 6.57 -18.07
N ASN A 61 27.77 6.79 -18.07
CA ASN A 61 27.00 6.85 -16.85
C ASN A 61 27.39 5.66 -15.99
N PRO A 62 27.63 5.82 -14.67
CA PRO A 62 27.83 4.70 -13.78
C PRO A 62 26.67 3.74 -13.99
N PRO A 63 26.85 2.41 -13.97
CA PRO A 63 25.76 1.47 -14.05
C PRO A 63 24.78 1.86 -12.95
N GLU A 64 23.56 2.23 -13.36
CA GLU A 64 22.43 2.45 -12.47
C GLU A 64 22.40 1.26 -11.51
N ALA A 65 22.59 1.53 -10.22
CA ALA A 65 22.62 0.48 -9.20
C ALA A 65 21.32 -0.30 -9.35
N ALA A 66 21.40 -1.54 -9.84
CA ALA A 66 20.23 -2.37 -10.09
C ALA A 66 19.42 -2.42 -8.81
N GLU A 67 18.25 -1.81 -8.83
CA GLU A 67 17.33 -1.76 -7.70
C GLU A 67 17.00 -3.21 -7.31
N ILE A 68 17.32 -3.60 -6.07
CA ILE A 68 17.12 -4.96 -5.60
C ILE A 68 15.64 -5.12 -5.31
N VAL A 69 14.89 -5.61 -6.29
CA VAL A 69 13.44 -5.80 -6.22
C VAL A 69 13.13 -7.30 -6.18
N ALA A 70 12.16 -7.67 -5.36
CA ALA A 70 11.66 -9.04 -5.33
C ALA A 70 10.88 -9.36 -6.62
N THR A 71 11.08 -10.57 -7.14
CA THR A 71 10.33 -11.08 -8.29
C THR A 71 9.08 -11.88 -7.87
N ARG A 72 9.02 -12.32 -6.62
CA ARG A 72 7.83 -12.95 -6.01
C ARG A 72 7.89 -12.92 -4.49
N LEU A 73 6.71 -13.00 -3.86
CA LEU A 73 6.56 -13.28 -2.43
C LEU A 73 6.03 -14.70 -2.23
N VAL A 74 6.53 -15.39 -1.21
CA VAL A 74 6.01 -16.69 -0.76
C VAL A 74 5.64 -16.59 0.71
N LEU A 75 4.37 -16.77 1.03
CA LEU A 75 3.86 -16.84 2.39
C LEU A 75 3.67 -18.32 2.79
N SER A 76 4.50 -18.83 3.69
CA SER A 76 4.32 -20.13 4.32
C SER A 76 3.44 -19.99 5.56
N LEU A 77 2.21 -20.52 5.50
CA LEU A 77 1.27 -20.49 6.62
C LEU A 77 1.74 -21.41 7.76
N LYS A 78 2.37 -22.53 7.43
CA LYS A 78 2.94 -23.47 8.40
C LYS A 78 4.08 -22.84 9.20
N GLU A 79 4.99 -22.16 8.51
CA GLU A 79 6.14 -21.51 9.14
C GLU A 79 5.79 -20.13 9.73
N ARG A 80 4.65 -19.57 9.32
CA ARG A 80 4.22 -18.21 9.65
C ARG A 80 5.30 -17.20 9.31
N ARG A 81 5.80 -17.31 8.07
CA ARG A 81 6.83 -16.44 7.49
C ARG A 81 6.49 -16.05 6.07
N VAL A 82 6.83 -14.83 5.72
CA VAL A 82 6.89 -14.39 4.34
C VAL A 82 8.34 -14.33 3.88
N TYR A 83 8.58 -14.74 2.65
CA TYR A 83 9.86 -14.73 1.96
C TYR A 83 9.75 -13.85 0.72
N ALA A 84 10.68 -12.92 0.54
CA ALA A 84 10.86 -12.16 -0.68
C ALA A 84 11.98 -12.79 -1.51
N TYR A 85 11.69 -13.17 -2.73
CA TYR A 85 12.64 -13.81 -3.65
C TYR A 85 12.98 -12.88 -4.80
N GLN A 86 14.23 -12.92 -5.22
CA GLN A 86 14.66 -12.48 -6.54
C GLN A 86 15.06 -13.74 -7.30
N GLU A 87 14.28 -14.12 -8.30
CA GLU A 87 14.40 -15.42 -8.94
C GLU A 87 14.36 -16.57 -7.91
N ASP A 88 15.45 -17.32 -7.75
CA ASP A 88 15.55 -18.41 -6.78
C ASP A 88 16.29 -18.04 -5.48
N LYS A 89 16.77 -16.81 -5.38
CA LYS A 89 17.48 -16.31 -4.20
C LYS A 89 16.50 -15.64 -3.23
N VAL A 90 16.55 -16.02 -1.95
CA VAL A 90 15.84 -15.30 -0.89
C VAL A 90 16.59 -14.00 -0.59
N LEU A 91 15.91 -12.87 -0.80
CA LEU A 91 16.41 -11.54 -0.43
C LEU A 91 16.19 -11.25 1.04
N ALA A 92 14.98 -11.57 1.53
CA ALA A 92 14.57 -11.31 2.90
C ALA A 92 13.49 -12.30 3.36
N SER A 93 13.38 -12.49 4.67
CA SER A 93 12.27 -13.23 5.27
C SER A 93 11.86 -12.65 6.61
N TYR A 94 10.55 -12.59 6.87
CA TYR A 94 10.01 -11.97 8.07
C TYR A 94 8.98 -12.88 8.75
N PRO A 95 8.96 -12.96 10.10
CA PRO A 95 7.90 -13.63 10.83
C PRO A 95 6.61 -12.85 10.70
N VAL A 96 5.47 -13.56 10.59
CA VAL A 96 4.16 -12.94 10.42
C VAL A 96 3.14 -13.55 11.38
N ALA A 97 2.02 -12.83 11.62
CA ALA A 97 0.82 -13.42 12.18
C ALA A 97 -0.24 -13.55 11.09
N ILE A 98 -0.91 -14.71 11.05
CA ILE A 98 -1.84 -15.08 9.99
C ILE A 98 -3.28 -15.18 10.51
N GLY A 99 -4.23 -15.48 9.60
CA GLY A 99 -5.63 -15.74 9.92
C GLY A 99 -5.82 -16.88 10.91
N LYS A 100 -6.70 -16.68 11.89
CA LYS A 100 -7.10 -17.72 12.85
C LYS A 100 -8.14 -18.66 12.23
N LYS A 101 -8.42 -19.79 12.91
CA LYS A 101 -9.46 -20.74 12.52
C LYS A 101 -10.81 -20.04 12.30
N GLY A 102 -11.42 -20.30 11.13
CA GLY A 102 -12.64 -19.66 10.66
C GLY A 102 -12.43 -18.30 9.99
N TRP A 103 -11.18 -17.82 9.93
CA TRP A 103 -10.76 -16.61 9.26
C TRP A 103 -9.38 -16.82 8.63
N GLU A 104 -9.22 -17.95 7.95
CA GLU A 104 -7.95 -18.35 7.37
C GLU A 104 -7.46 -17.34 6.32
N THR A 105 -6.17 -17.11 6.27
CA THR A 105 -5.55 -16.42 5.14
C THR A 105 -5.72 -17.29 3.90
N PRO A 106 -6.29 -16.78 2.78
CA PRO A 106 -6.56 -17.58 1.58
C PRO A 106 -5.26 -18.13 1.00
N GLN A 107 -5.28 -19.41 0.63
CA GLN A 107 -4.18 -20.08 -0.07
C GLN A 107 -4.38 -19.97 -1.58
N GLY A 108 -3.27 -19.91 -2.32
CA GLY A 108 -3.30 -19.85 -3.79
C GLY A 108 -2.20 -18.96 -4.35
N ASN A 109 -2.37 -18.65 -5.63
CA ASN A 109 -1.49 -17.75 -6.35
C ASN A 109 -2.25 -16.43 -6.58
N PHE A 110 -1.66 -15.37 -6.12
CA PHE A 110 -2.17 -13.99 -6.18
C PHE A 110 -1.08 -13.08 -6.76
N GLU A 111 -1.36 -11.80 -6.81
CA GLU A 111 -0.41 -10.74 -7.14
C GLU A 111 -0.58 -9.55 -6.19
N VAL A 112 0.40 -8.71 -6.07
CA VAL A 112 0.26 -7.43 -5.37
C VAL A 112 -0.66 -6.54 -6.19
N ILE A 113 -1.82 -6.18 -5.62
CA ILE A 113 -2.87 -5.39 -6.27
C ILE A 113 -2.97 -3.97 -5.72
N GLN A 114 -2.31 -3.69 -4.61
CA GLN A 114 -2.37 -2.38 -3.98
C GLN A 114 -1.21 -2.19 -3.00
N MET A 115 -0.53 -1.06 -3.10
CA MET A 115 0.49 -0.62 -2.15
C MET A 115 0.12 0.74 -1.58
N VAL A 116 0.11 0.87 -0.24
CA VAL A 116 -0.24 2.13 0.44
C VAL A 116 0.71 2.43 1.58
N GLU A 117 1.28 3.62 1.55
CA GLU A 117 2.00 4.19 2.68
C GLU A 117 1.03 4.87 3.65
N ASN A 118 1.28 4.68 4.95
CA ASN A 118 0.49 5.28 6.01
C ASN A 118 -1.02 5.11 5.83
N PRO A 119 -1.53 3.85 5.71
CA PRO A 119 -2.92 3.57 5.42
C PRO A 119 -3.83 4.05 6.55
N LYS A 120 -4.96 4.66 6.16
CA LYS A 120 -6.06 4.90 7.10
C LYS A 120 -6.83 3.59 7.30
N TRP A 121 -7.17 3.28 8.53
CA TRP A 121 -7.99 2.13 8.83
C TRP A 121 -9.39 2.54 9.28
N LYS A 122 -10.41 1.96 8.66
CA LYS A 122 -11.81 2.10 9.07
C LYS A 122 -12.26 0.81 9.72
N ASN A 123 -12.70 0.88 10.96
CA ASN A 123 -13.24 -0.26 11.68
C ASN A 123 -14.52 -0.77 11.00
N PRO A 124 -14.56 -2.04 10.52
CA PRO A 124 -15.70 -2.57 9.78
C PRO A 124 -16.96 -2.73 10.63
N TRP A 125 -16.82 -2.79 11.97
CA TRP A 125 -17.95 -3.03 12.88
C TRP A 125 -18.63 -1.74 13.37
N ASN A 126 -17.88 -0.67 13.56
CA ASN A 126 -18.39 0.59 14.10
C ASN A 126 -18.12 1.82 13.23
N GLY A 127 -17.42 1.66 12.11
CA GLY A 127 -17.11 2.73 11.17
C GLY A 127 -16.06 3.75 11.64
N GLN A 128 -15.51 3.59 12.85
CA GLN A 128 -14.48 4.49 13.38
C GLN A 128 -13.22 4.44 12.53
N VAL A 129 -12.67 5.62 12.21
CA VAL A 129 -11.44 5.76 11.42
C VAL A 129 -10.26 6.01 12.36
N SER A 130 -9.23 5.18 12.27
CA SER A 130 -7.95 5.40 12.95
C SER A 130 -7.01 6.21 12.06
N ALA A 131 -6.29 7.13 12.69
CA ALA A 131 -5.22 7.88 12.02
C ALA A 131 -4.10 6.93 11.56
N PRO A 132 -3.39 7.27 10.46
CA PRO A 132 -2.20 6.53 10.04
C PRO A 132 -1.09 6.55 11.09
N GLY A 133 -0.17 5.60 10.99
CA GLY A 133 1.04 5.59 11.82
C GLY A 133 1.27 4.27 12.55
N PRO A 134 2.35 4.16 13.34
CA PRO A 134 2.79 2.91 13.97
C PRO A 134 1.77 2.34 14.96
N ASN A 135 0.92 3.17 15.53
CA ASN A 135 -0.16 2.77 16.46
C ASN A 135 -1.48 2.46 15.75
N SER A 136 -1.55 2.63 14.42
CA SER A 136 -2.72 2.23 13.63
C SER A 136 -2.86 0.70 13.60
N PRO A 137 -4.09 0.15 13.55
CA PRO A 137 -4.29 -1.29 13.35
C PRO A 137 -3.62 -1.85 12.09
N LEU A 138 -3.41 -1.03 11.03
CA LEU A 138 -2.69 -1.40 9.82
C LEU A 138 -1.20 -0.99 9.84
N GLY A 139 -0.73 -0.34 10.90
CA GLY A 139 0.62 0.17 10.97
C GLY A 139 0.93 1.21 9.89
N GLU A 140 2.17 1.18 9.38
CA GLU A 140 2.70 2.22 8.50
C GLU A 140 2.72 1.86 7.01
N ARG A 141 2.49 0.57 6.65
CA ARG A 141 2.46 0.09 5.25
C ARG A 141 1.38 -0.96 5.07
N TRP A 142 0.82 -0.97 3.85
CA TRP A 142 -0.12 -1.96 3.37
C TRP A 142 0.31 -2.49 2.00
N ILE A 143 0.30 -3.81 1.83
CA ILE A 143 0.57 -4.50 0.57
C ILE A 143 -0.57 -5.49 0.36
N GLY A 144 -1.60 -5.10 -0.40
CA GLY A 144 -2.79 -5.90 -0.69
C GLY A 144 -2.52 -6.93 -1.78
N PHE A 145 -2.98 -8.17 -1.60
CA PHE A 145 -2.80 -9.23 -2.60
C PHE A 145 -4.08 -10.03 -2.90
N TRP A 146 -5.16 -9.81 -2.17
CA TRP A 146 -6.42 -10.51 -2.40
C TRP A 146 -7.61 -9.60 -2.14
N THR A 147 -8.68 -9.79 -2.93
CA THR A 147 -9.97 -9.11 -2.71
C THR A 147 -11.11 -9.98 -3.27
N ASP A 148 -12.30 -9.87 -2.64
CA ASP A 148 -13.57 -10.37 -3.18
C ASP A 148 -14.45 -9.24 -3.75
N GLY A 149 -13.91 -8.02 -3.83
CA GLY A 149 -14.60 -6.81 -4.26
C GLY A 149 -15.10 -5.94 -3.10
N GLU A 150 -15.29 -6.48 -1.92
CA GLU A 150 -15.69 -5.78 -0.70
C GLU A 150 -14.58 -5.79 0.35
N ASN A 151 -13.96 -6.94 0.53
CA ASN A 151 -12.91 -7.18 1.51
C ASN A 151 -11.54 -7.25 0.83
N TYR A 152 -10.51 -6.87 1.56
CA TYR A 152 -9.13 -6.94 1.12
C TYR A 152 -8.29 -7.70 2.14
N ILE A 153 -7.36 -8.52 1.64
CA ILE A 153 -6.33 -9.18 2.44
C ILE A 153 -4.96 -8.76 1.92
N GLY A 154 -4.06 -8.47 2.85
CA GLY A 154 -2.71 -8.00 2.53
C GLY A 154 -1.77 -8.15 3.73
N PHE A 155 -0.50 -7.84 3.49
CA PHE A 155 0.50 -7.67 4.52
C PHE A 155 0.40 -6.25 5.07
N HIS A 156 0.50 -6.10 6.39
CA HIS A 156 0.44 -4.79 7.03
C HIS A 156 1.15 -4.78 8.38
N GLY A 157 1.52 -3.59 8.83
CA GLY A 157 2.09 -3.38 10.15
C GLY A 157 1.07 -3.57 11.28
N THR A 158 1.54 -3.61 12.52
CA THR A 158 0.67 -3.70 13.70
C THR A 158 1.36 -3.11 14.93
N PRO A 159 0.63 -2.42 15.82
CA PRO A 159 1.15 -2.04 17.14
C PRO A 159 1.34 -3.25 18.06
N GLY A 160 0.65 -4.36 17.80
CA GLY A 160 0.70 -5.58 18.60
C GLY A 160 1.77 -6.56 18.12
N GLU A 161 3.04 -6.18 18.10
CA GLU A 161 4.14 -6.98 17.53
C GLU A 161 4.41 -8.32 18.24
N HIS A 162 3.92 -8.49 19.47
CA HIS A 162 4.04 -9.72 20.25
C HIS A 162 3.28 -10.93 19.65
N VAL A 163 2.39 -10.68 18.67
CA VAL A 163 1.61 -11.76 18.03
C VAL A 163 2.33 -12.43 16.87
N MET A 164 3.54 -12.02 16.52
CA MET A 164 4.30 -12.66 15.44
C MET A 164 4.46 -14.15 15.67
N GLY A 165 4.29 -14.93 14.61
CA GLY A 165 4.29 -16.39 14.69
C GLY A 165 2.96 -16.99 15.19
N GLN A 166 1.87 -16.23 15.31
CA GLN A 166 0.57 -16.72 15.78
C GLN A 166 -0.51 -16.66 14.68
N ALA A 167 -1.59 -17.43 14.86
CA ALA A 167 -2.80 -17.40 14.04
C ALA A 167 -3.90 -16.66 14.80
N VAL A 168 -4.02 -15.34 14.60
CA VAL A 168 -4.87 -14.45 15.41
C VAL A 168 -5.64 -13.40 14.62
N SER A 169 -5.36 -13.22 13.32
CA SER A 169 -6.01 -12.20 12.51
C SER A 169 -7.36 -12.68 11.94
N HIS A 170 -8.05 -11.81 11.21
CA HIS A 170 -9.25 -12.11 10.44
C HIS A 170 -8.93 -12.27 8.93
N GLY A 171 -7.77 -12.88 8.62
CA GLY A 171 -7.34 -13.18 7.26
C GLY A 171 -6.09 -12.38 6.83
N CYS A 172 -5.97 -11.12 7.21
CA CYS A 172 -4.79 -10.30 6.91
C CYS A 172 -3.52 -10.83 7.58
N VAL A 173 -2.38 -10.51 6.99
CA VAL A 173 -1.04 -10.94 7.43
C VAL A 173 -0.38 -9.79 8.17
N ARG A 174 -0.25 -9.93 9.50
CA ARG A 174 0.37 -8.91 10.35
C ARG A 174 1.88 -9.08 10.37
N MET A 175 2.57 -7.96 10.31
CA MET A 175 4.03 -7.86 10.39
C MET A 175 4.43 -6.83 11.44
N ARG A 176 5.67 -6.89 11.94
CA ARG A 176 6.22 -5.74 12.67
C ARG A 176 6.28 -4.54 11.74
N ASN A 177 6.14 -3.33 12.28
CA ASN A 177 6.18 -2.12 11.44
C ASN A 177 7.51 -1.96 10.68
N GLN A 178 8.63 -2.28 11.31
CA GLN A 178 9.94 -2.28 10.64
C GLN A 178 10.02 -3.30 9.50
N ASP A 179 9.44 -4.51 9.70
CA ASP A 179 9.52 -5.60 8.73
C ASP A 179 8.65 -5.31 7.50
N VAL A 180 7.43 -4.76 7.70
CA VAL A 180 6.56 -4.41 6.57
C VAL A 180 7.11 -3.22 5.77
N LYS A 181 7.79 -2.27 6.42
CA LYS A 181 8.49 -1.20 5.69
C LYS A 181 9.62 -1.77 4.83
N ALA A 182 10.45 -2.63 5.40
CA ALA A 182 11.52 -3.27 4.64
C ALA A 182 10.99 -4.17 3.51
N LEU A 183 9.88 -4.87 3.71
CA LEU A 183 9.23 -5.64 2.64
C LEU A 183 8.66 -4.72 1.56
N TYR A 184 8.06 -3.60 1.93
CA TYR A 184 7.47 -2.62 1.01
C TYR A 184 8.49 -2.07 0.01
N GLU A 185 9.71 -1.79 0.45
CA GLU A 185 10.82 -1.33 -0.41
C GLU A 185 11.34 -2.40 -1.40
N LEU A 186 11.00 -3.67 -1.16
CA LEU A 186 11.43 -4.79 -2.02
C LEU A 186 10.37 -5.18 -3.05
N VAL A 187 9.14 -4.66 -2.96
CA VAL A 187 8.02 -5.12 -3.79
C VAL A 187 7.46 -4.01 -4.69
N GLN A 188 6.79 -4.43 -5.75
CA GLN A 188 6.08 -3.56 -6.68
C GLN A 188 4.67 -4.14 -6.93
N ASP A 189 3.76 -3.29 -7.42
CA ASP A 189 2.45 -3.76 -7.90
C ASP A 189 2.64 -4.83 -9.00
N GLY A 190 1.79 -5.84 -8.97
CA GLY A 190 1.77 -6.94 -9.95
C GLY A 190 2.75 -8.08 -9.69
N ILE A 191 3.64 -8.01 -8.67
CA ILE A 191 4.50 -9.18 -8.40
C ILE A 191 3.68 -10.34 -7.83
N PRO A 192 4.02 -11.60 -8.19
CA PRO A 192 3.35 -12.79 -7.68
C PRO A 192 3.45 -12.93 -6.15
N VAL A 193 2.32 -13.31 -5.53
CA VAL A 193 2.21 -13.66 -4.11
C VAL A 193 1.68 -15.08 -4.00
N ILE A 194 2.52 -16.02 -3.59
CA ILE A 194 2.17 -17.44 -3.43
C ILE A 194 1.89 -17.68 -1.95
N VAL A 195 0.67 -18.07 -1.61
CA VAL A 195 0.27 -18.43 -0.25
C VAL A 195 0.12 -19.94 -0.18
N GLN A 196 0.95 -20.59 0.61
CA GLN A 196 1.00 -22.04 0.76
C GLN A 196 1.02 -22.48 2.22
N HIS A 197 0.67 -23.77 2.45
CA HIS A 197 0.63 -24.35 3.80
C HIS A 197 2.03 -24.48 4.39
#